data_3a8be1c5324c623763f49f6e04d54fcc
#
_entry.id   3a8be1c5324c623763f49f6e04d54fcc
#
_cell.length_a   1.000
_cell.length_b   1.000
_cell.length_c   1.000
_cell.angle_alpha   90.00
_cell.angle_beta   90.00
_cell.angle_gamma   90.00
#
_symmetry.space_group_name_H-M   'P 1'
#
loop_
_entity.id
_entity.type
_entity.pdbx_description
1 polymer ?
#
loop_
_entity_poly.entity_id
_entity_poly.type
_entity_poly.pdbx_seq_one_letter_code
_entity_poly.pdbx_strand_id
1 'polypeptide(L)'
;MKLVENPPASLATPGDKTSNGNTGKGGGKSGGKKGGKSGGKNGKLQSSRAQFRWSYDEMCAWFNDYMPAPKGIAPELLDQCSRTNGFQGRVMQLAMDQAGCRMLQRKLDERDQVATNIIFNELCQGTNVIDLMTDPFGNYLCQKFVDVCSDQHRYAIISKVQPSLVAVCLNMHGTRAVQRMIEVVKDHPDQVEQLTARALSGAVVSLAKDLNGSHVIQKCLHLLEARQNDFIFNSIIENCVEVGTHRHGCCVIQRCLDAASQEPKTRLVNEIVRVALKLVVDPFGNYVVQYVIEMNNSEHISQICAQLTANLISLCCQKFSSNVVEKVLETGNVADRSMTITSYYLINF
;
A
#
# COMPACT_ATOMS: atom_id res chain seq x y z
N MET A 1 -0.82 -25.41 -15.03
CA MET A 1 -0.48 -24.35 -14.06
C MET A 1 -1.80 -23.67 -13.70
N LYS A 2 -2.42 -24.08 -12.60
CA LYS A 2 -3.76 -23.59 -12.22
C LYS A 2 -3.61 -22.23 -11.54
N LEU A 3 -4.32 -21.24 -12.04
CA LEU A 3 -4.49 -19.92 -11.42
C LEU A 3 -5.14 -20.12 -10.05
N VAL A 4 -4.48 -19.64 -9.00
CA VAL A 4 -5.06 -19.57 -7.65
C VAL A 4 -6.00 -18.37 -7.64
N GLU A 5 -7.29 -18.66 -7.58
CA GLU A 5 -8.35 -17.67 -7.44
C GLU A 5 -8.24 -16.96 -6.08
N ASN A 6 -8.55 -15.67 -6.08
CA ASN A 6 -8.64 -14.86 -4.86
C ASN A 6 -9.65 -15.46 -3.87
N PRO A 7 -9.39 -15.43 -2.56
CA PRO A 7 -10.36 -15.87 -1.57
C PRO A 7 -11.63 -15.02 -1.63
N PRO A 8 -12.81 -15.63 -1.43
CA PRO A 8 -14.08 -14.93 -1.52
C PRO A 8 -14.24 -13.90 -0.40
N ALA A 9 -14.75 -12.73 -0.79
CA ALA A 9 -15.18 -11.70 0.13
C ALA A 9 -16.48 -12.16 0.82
N SER A 10 -16.38 -12.84 1.93
CA SER A 10 -17.38 -12.91 3.00
C SER A 10 -17.00 -14.01 4.00
N LEU A 11 -16.45 -13.65 5.12
CA LEU A 11 -16.56 -14.45 6.34
C LEU A 11 -17.27 -13.60 7.37
N ALA A 12 -18.55 -13.97 7.56
CA ALA A 12 -19.38 -13.48 8.63
C ALA A 12 -18.81 -13.90 9.99
N THR A 13 -18.83 -13.00 10.93
CA THR A 13 -18.54 -13.25 12.34
C THR A 13 -19.48 -14.31 12.92
N PRO A 14 -19.04 -15.23 13.79
CA PRO A 14 -19.92 -16.11 14.54
C PRO A 14 -20.68 -15.30 15.59
N GLY A 15 -21.98 -15.16 15.38
CA GLY A 15 -22.89 -14.57 16.34
C GLY A 15 -23.16 -15.47 17.54
N ASP A 16 -23.23 -14.83 18.67
CA ASP A 16 -23.69 -15.38 19.95
C ASP A 16 -25.05 -16.08 19.83
N LYS A 17 -25.11 -17.31 20.29
CA LYS A 17 -26.34 -18.04 20.55
C LYS A 17 -26.80 -17.78 21.98
N THR A 18 -27.86 -17.01 22.15
CA THR A 18 -28.75 -17.21 23.31
C THR A 18 -30.19 -17.37 22.85
N SER A 19 -30.74 -18.50 23.26
CA SER A 19 -32.11 -18.94 23.14
C SER A 19 -33.09 -18.04 23.91
N ASN A 20 -34.25 -17.70 23.37
CA ASN A 20 -35.50 -18.21 23.98
C ASN A 20 -36.72 -17.84 23.13
N GLY A 21 -37.62 -18.80 23.03
CA GLY A 21 -38.89 -18.70 22.33
C GLY A 21 -39.93 -17.88 23.08
N ASN A 22 -40.91 -17.43 22.42
CA ASN A 22 -42.31 -17.83 22.65
C ASN A 22 -43.29 -17.14 21.69
N THR A 23 -44.29 -17.89 21.37
CA THR A 23 -45.52 -17.69 20.64
C THR A 23 -46.35 -16.45 21.01
N GLY A 24 -47.06 -15.86 20.01
CA GLY A 24 -48.22 -15.02 20.29
C GLY A 24 -48.83 -14.34 19.07
N LYS A 25 -50.01 -14.79 18.69
CA LYS A 25 -50.96 -14.28 17.70
C LYS A 25 -51.57 -12.92 18.06
N GLY A 26 -52.01 -12.20 17.00
CA GLY A 26 -53.18 -11.31 17.07
C GLY A 26 -52.90 -9.89 16.60
N GLY A 27 -53.30 -9.47 15.45
CA GLY A 27 -54.61 -8.91 15.15
C GLY A 27 -54.72 -7.40 15.38
N GLY A 28 -55.01 -6.61 14.28
CA GLY A 28 -55.88 -5.45 14.46
C GLY A 28 -55.32 -4.06 14.06
N LYS A 29 -55.67 -3.65 12.87
CA LYS A 29 -56.26 -2.37 12.36
C LYS A 29 -55.95 -0.99 12.99
N SER A 30 -55.74 -0.11 12.05
CA SER A 30 -56.29 1.27 11.88
C SER A 30 -55.49 2.45 12.45
N GLY A 31 -55.06 3.31 11.55
CA GLY A 31 -55.65 4.65 11.44
C GLY A 31 -54.83 5.78 12.11
N GLY A 32 -54.42 6.77 11.34
CA GLY A 32 -54.13 8.07 11.92
C GLY A 32 -53.08 8.90 11.17
N LYS A 33 -53.53 9.80 10.33
CA LYS A 33 -52.80 10.92 9.72
C LYS A 33 -52.31 11.95 10.74
N LYS A 34 -51.17 12.53 10.47
CA LYS A 34 -50.79 13.98 10.45
C LYS A 34 -49.27 14.09 10.77
N GLY A 35 -48.51 14.66 9.88
CA GLY A 35 -48.30 16.12 9.76
C GLY A 35 -46.85 16.45 10.03
N GLY A 36 -46.10 16.72 9.02
CA GLY A 36 -45.07 17.65 8.75
C GLY A 36 -43.98 18.00 9.81
N LYS A 37 -42.71 17.83 9.38
CA LYS A 37 -41.76 18.96 9.36
C LYS A 37 -40.44 18.51 8.72
N SER A 38 -40.07 19.22 7.67
CA SER A 38 -38.79 19.23 7.03
C SER A 38 -37.67 19.56 8.04
N GLY A 39 -36.64 18.74 8.08
CA GLY A 39 -35.39 19.01 8.75
C GLY A 39 -34.29 18.38 7.94
N GLY A 40 -33.68 19.16 7.04
CA GLY A 40 -32.52 18.77 6.28
C GLY A 40 -31.38 18.42 7.23
N LYS A 41 -30.95 17.19 7.21
CA LYS A 41 -29.66 16.77 7.76
C LYS A 41 -28.77 16.46 6.57
N ASN A 42 -27.86 17.39 6.26
CA ASN A 42 -26.70 17.16 5.45
C ASN A 42 -25.88 16.04 6.12
N GLY A 43 -26.15 14.82 5.72
CA GLY A 43 -25.29 13.69 6.01
C GLY A 43 -24.09 13.76 5.08
N LYS A 44 -22.95 14.24 5.59
CA LYS A 44 -21.64 14.00 4.95
C LYS A 44 -21.50 12.51 4.78
N LEU A 45 -21.61 12.01 3.55
CA LEU A 45 -21.09 10.71 3.18
C LEU A 45 -19.56 10.78 3.29
N GLN A 46 -19.04 10.51 4.48
CA GLN A 46 -17.67 10.07 4.62
C GLN A 46 -17.59 8.69 3.97
N SER A 47 -16.98 8.63 2.80
CA SER A 47 -16.56 7.37 2.21
C SER A 47 -15.51 6.75 3.12
N SER A 48 -15.95 5.94 4.07
CA SER A 48 -15.11 5.06 4.86
C SER A 48 -14.58 3.96 3.92
N ARG A 49 -13.52 4.24 3.16
CA ARG A 49 -12.62 3.20 2.68
C ARG A 49 -11.91 2.65 3.91
N ALA A 50 -12.51 1.68 4.56
CA ALA A 50 -11.85 0.84 5.53
C ALA A 50 -10.69 0.14 4.78
N GLN A 51 -9.48 0.70 4.91
CA GLN A 51 -8.27 -0.02 4.60
C GLN A 51 -8.23 -1.19 5.61
N PHE A 52 -8.47 -2.41 5.13
CA PHE A 52 -8.19 -3.63 5.87
C PHE A 52 -6.69 -3.64 6.15
N ARG A 53 -6.32 -3.17 7.31
CA ARG A 53 -4.95 -3.17 7.82
C ARG A 53 -4.90 -4.22 8.91
N TRP A 54 -4.48 -5.42 8.52
CA TRP A 54 -4.18 -6.46 9.49
C TRP A 54 -3.06 -5.95 10.41
N SER A 55 -3.24 -6.07 11.71
CA SER A 55 -2.16 -5.88 12.66
C SER A 55 -1.13 -7.00 12.47
N TYR A 56 0.09 -6.77 12.94
CA TYR A 56 1.14 -7.80 12.93
C TYR A 56 0.67 -9.11 13.58
N ASP A 57 -0.06 -9.00 14.70
CA ASP A 57 -0.56 -10.13 15.48
C ASP A 57 -1.71 -10.87 14.76
N GLU A 58 -2.62 -10.16 14.11
CA GLU A 58 -3.69 -10.78 13.31
C GLU A 58 -3.12 -11.56 12.12
N MET A 59 -2.06 -11.04 11.51
CA MET A 59 -1.41 -11.67 10.38
C MET A 59 -0.61 -12.91 10.81
N CYS A 60 0.05 -12.85 11.98
CA CYS A 60 0.72 -14.00 12.59
C CYS A 60 -0.28 -15.08 12.98
N ALA A 61 -1.45 -14.72 13.52
CA ALA A 61 -2.52 -15.65 13.86
C ALA A 61 -3.08 -16.36 12.61
N TRP A 62 -3.39 -15.60 11.55
CA TRP A 62 -3.89 -16.18 10.30
C TRP A 62 -2.88 -17.15 9.67
N PHE A 63 -1.58 -16.79 9.67
CA PHE A 63 -0.52 -17.62 9.10
C PHE A 63 -0.35 -18.95 9.87
N ASN A 64 -0.62 -18.95 11.18
CA ASN A 64 -0.56 -20.13 12.04
C ASN A 64 -1.68 -21.15 11.76
N ASP A 65 -2.84 -20.68 11.33
CA ASP A 65 -4.03 -21.53 11.15
C ASP A 65 -4.12 -22.15 9.74
N TYR A 66 -3.45 -21.58 8.73
CA TYR A 66 -3.66 -21.94 7.32
C TYR A 66 -2.47 -22.60 6.59
N MET A 67 -1.26 -22.62 7.20
CA MET A 67 -0.12 -23.30 6.56
C MET A 67 0.07 -24.72 7.12
N PRO A 68 0.14 -25.76 6.27
CA PRO A 68 0.54 -27.08 6.71
C PRO A 68 1.95 -26.99 7.31
N ALA A 69 2.11 -27.47 8.53
CA ALA A 69 3.40 -27.47 9.23
C ALA A 69 4.44 -28.18 8.31
N PRO A 70 5.51 -27.49 7.85
CA PRO A 70 6.64 -28.17 7.24
C PRO A 70 7.20 -29.16 8.27
N LYS A 71 7.92 -30.17 7.81
CA LYS A 71 8.64 -31.11 8.70
C LYS A 71 9.54 -30.29 9.63
N GLY A 72 9.03 -29.97 10.82
CA GLY A 72 9.63 -29.03 11.73
C GLY A 72 10.94 -29.56 12.31
N ILE A 73 11.75 -28.64 12.79
CA ILE A 73 12.96 -28.95 13.54
C ILE A 73 12.58 -29.74 14.81
N ALA A 74 13.34 -30.78 15.11
CA ALA A 74 13.08 -31.64 16.27
C ALA A 74 13.00 -30.79 17.56
N PRO A 75 11.99 -30.99 18.42
CA PRO A 75 11.82 -30.23 19.66
C PRO A 75 13.05 -30.24 20.58
N GLU A 76 13.78 -31.34 20.60
CA GLU A 76 15.01 -31.52 21.41
C GLU A 76 16.11 -30.57 20.93
N LEU A 77 16.24 -30.39 19.63
CA LEU A 77 17.21 -29.45 19.04
C LEU A 77 16.83 -27.99 19.35
N LEU A 78 15.56 -27.66 19.29
CA LEU A 78 15.06 -26.33 19.65
C LEU A 78 15.32 -26.01 21.12
N ASP A 79 15.09 -26.98 22.01
CA ASP A 79 15.32 -26.82 23.44
C ASP A 79 16.83 -26.65 23.73
N GLN A 80 17.68 -27.46 23.12
CA GLN A 80 19.14 -27.31 23.20
C GLN A 80 19.60 -25.94 22.71
N CYS A 81 19.14 -25.50 21.55
CA CYS A 81 19.47 -24.19 20.97
C CYS A 81 18.94 -23.03 21.82
N SER A 82 17.80 -23.21 22.50
CA SER A 82 17.21 -22.18 23.37
C SER A 82 18.00 -21.98 24.66
N ARG A 83 18.48 -23.06 25.27
CA ARG A 83 19.21 -23.01 26.56
C ARG A 83 20.67 -22.57 26.45
N THR A 84 21.28 -22.85 25.32
CA THR A 84 22.64 -22.45 25.02
C THR A 84 22.69 -21.72 23.70
N ASN A 85 23.71 -20.93 23.38
CA ASN A 85 23.88 -20.36 22.05
C ASN A 85 24.28 -21.44 21.01
N GLY A 86 23.74 -22.65 21.16
CA GLY A 86 24.00 -23.85 20.33
C GLY A 86 23.36 -23.77 18.93
N PHE A 87 22.84 -22.62 18.55
CA PHE A 87 22.32 -22.34 17.19
C PHE A 87 23.40 -21.80 16.23
N GLN A 88 24.63 -21.57 16.70
CA GLN A 88 25.73 -21.15 15.82
C GLN A 88 25.98 -22.19 14.72
N GLY A 89 26.09 -21.69 13.46
CA GLY A 89 26.18 -22.51 12.25
C GLY A 89 24.85 -23.08 11.77
N ARG A 90 23.73 -22.72 12.42
CA ARG A 90 22.38 -23.23 12.10
C ARG A 90 21.32 -22.12 11.97
N VAL A 91 21.71 -20.84 12.01
CA VAL A 91 20.76 -19.72 11.97
C VAL A 91 19.89 -19.80 10.74
N MET A 92 20.44 -20.10 9.57
CA MET A 92 19.67 -20.20 8.32
C MET A 92 18.63 -21.32 8.39
N GLN A 93 19.03 -22.51 8.85
CA GLN A 93 18.13 -23.66 9.00
C GLN A 93 16.99 -23.35 9.97
N LEU A 94 17.30 -22.75 11.11
CA LEU A 94 16.33 -22.38 12.15
C LEU A 94 15.40 -21.26 11.66
N ALA A 95 15.93 -20.25 10.96
CA ALA A 95 15.18 -19.11 10.50
C ALA A 95 14.14 -19.44 9.44
N MET A 96 14.38 -20.47 8.62
CA MET A 96 13.45 -20.97 7.60
C MET A 96 12.42 -21.98 8.15
N ASP A 97 12.47 -22.27 9.46
CA ASP A 97 11.45 -23.05 10.17
C ASP A 97 10.63 -22.18 11.11
N GLN A 98 9.32 -22.45 11.22
CA GLN A 98 8.42 -21.63 12.03
C GLN A 98 8.82 -21.55 13.50
N ALA A 99 9.12 -22.70 14.12
CA ALA A 99 9.46 -22.77 15.54
C ALA A 99 10.88 -22.26 15.80
N GLY A 100 11.82 -22.59 14.90
CA GLY A 100 13.20 -22.11 14.92
C GLY A 100 13.28 -20.59 14.78
N CYS A 101 12.55 -20.01 13.82
CA CYS A 101 12.48 -18.56 13.61
C CYS A 101 11.97 -17.84 14.87
N ARG A 102 10.89 -18.35 15.50
CA ARG A 102 10.38 -17.78 16.76
C ARG A 102 11.37 -17.89 17.91
N MET A 103 12.12 -18.98 17.99
CA MET A 103 13.18 -19.14 18.99
C MET A 103 14.28 -18.10 18.80
N LEU A 104 14.76 -17.90 17.55
CA LEU A 104 15.76 -16.87 17.24
C LEU A 104 15.24 -15.45 17.51
N GLN A 105 13.98 -15.16 17.20
CA GLN A 105 13.37 -13.86 17.53
C GLN A 105 13.34 -13.61 19.04
N ARG A 106 12.99 -14.61 19.87
CA ARG A 106 13.04 -14.50 21.33
C ARG A 106 14.45 -14.23 21.84
N LYS A 107 15.47 -14.88 21.24
CA LYS A 107 16.88 -14.59 21.56
C LYS A 107 17.27 -13.14 21.28
N LEU A 108 16.77 -12.57 20.20
CA LEU A 108 16.96 -11.15 19.92
C LEU A 108 16.20 -10.24 20.91
N ASP A 109 15.02 -10.65 21.40
CA ASP A 109 14.26 -9.91 22.43
C ASP A 109 14.97 -9.88 23.77
N GLU A 110 15.70 -10.94 24.12
CA GLU A 110 16.55 -11.01 25.32
C GLU A 110 17.71 -9.99 25.28
N ARG A 111 17.96 -9.37 24.10
CA ARG A 111 19.06 -8.42 23.85
C ARG A 111 20.45 -8.99 24.21
N ASP A 112 20.60 -10.29 24.12
CA ASP A 112 21.89 -10.95 24.27
C ASP A 112 22.81 -10.57 23.11
N GLN A 113 23.90 -9.86 23.42
CA GLN A 113 24.85 -9.38 22.42
C GLN A 113 25.56 -10.55 21.71
N VAL A 114 25.81 -11.68 22.42
CA VAL A 114 26.43 -12.84 21.83
C VAL A 114 25.52 -13.48 20.80
N ALA A 115 24.24 -13.67 21.15
CA ALA A 115 23.24 -14.20 20.24
C ALA A 115 23.07 -13.28 19.03
N THR A 116 22.99 -11.96 19.24
CA THR A 116 22.88 -10.95 18.18
C THR A 116 24.06 -11.02 17.21
N ASN A 117 25.29 -11.15 17.71
CA ASN A 117 26.49 -11.24 16.87
C ASN A 117 26.53 -12.57 16.07
N ILE A 118 26.12 -13.69 16.67
CA ILE A 118 26.05 -14.97 15.96
C ILE A 118 25.06 -14.86 14.79
N ILE A 119 23.86 -14.34 15.04
CA ILE A 119 22.85 -14.16 14.02
C ILE A 119 23.37 -13.22 12.93
N PHE A 120 23.96 -12.07 13.28
CA PHE A 120 24.52 -11.12 12.33
C PHE A 120 25.57 -11.74 11.42
N ASN A 121 26.52 -12.47 12.01
CA ASN A 121 27.61 -13.07 11.25
C ASN A 121 27.10 -14.06 10.21
N GLU A 122 26.08 -14.86 10.54
CA GLU A 122 25.51 -15.81 9.58
C GLU A 122 24.61 -15.11 8.54
N LEU A 123 23.85 -14.08 8.91
CA LEU A 123 23.08 -13.26 7.98
C LEU A 123 23.99 -12.60 6.92
N CYS A 124 25.18 -12.18 7.31
CA CYS A 124 26.12 -11.52 6.41
C CYS A 124 26.91 -12.47 5.51
N GLN A 125 26.75 -13.78 5.61
CA GLN A 125 27.42 -14.75 4.71
C GLN A 125 26.68 -14.87 3.38
N GLY A 126 27.41 -14.83 2.27
CA GLY A 126 26.85 -15.04 0.92
C GLY A 126 25.59 -14.22 0.66
N THR A 127 24.50 -14.89 0.28
CA THR A 127 23.16 -14.32 0.01
C THR A 127 22.18 -14.49 1.18
N ASN A 128 22.61 -15.03 2.32
CA ASN A 128 21.75 -15.46 3.41
C ASN A 128 20.69 -14.44 3.82
N VAL A 129 21.07 -13.16 3.96
CA VAL A 129 20.11 -12.12 4.34
C VAL A 129 19.03 -11.92 3.28
N ILE A 130 19.36 -12.02 2.00
CA ILE A 130 18.42 -11.88 0.87
C ILE A 130 17.48 -13.09 0.86
N ASP A 131 18.03 -14.30 1.02
CA ASP A 131 17.27 -15.54 1.06
C ASP A 131 16.26 -15.54 2.21
N LEU A 132 16.66 -15.08 3.41
CA LEU A 132 15.77 -14.94 4.56
C LEU A 132 14.74 -13.85 4.40
N MET A 133 15.09 -12.69 3.81
CA MET A 133 14.11 -11.63 3.56
C MET A 133 12.98 -12.09 2.64
N THR A 134 13.26 -13.01 1.73
CA THR A 134 12.28 -13.54 0.77
C THR A 134 11.63 -14.86 1.22
N ASP A 135 12.01 -15.41 2.37
CA ASP A 135 11.47 -16.63 2.95
C ASP A 135 10.19 -16.36 3.78
N PRO A 136 9.19 -17.24 3.77
CA PRO A 136 7.95 -17.08 4.53
C PRO A 136 8.12 -16.87 6.03
N PHE A 137 9.15 -17.45 6.64
CA PHE A 137 9.46 -17.34 8.07
C PHE A 137 10.66 -16.43 8.32
N GLY A 138 11.72 -16.58 7.53
CA GLY A 138 12.98 -15.85 7.69
C GLY A 138 12.80 -14.32 7.62
N ASN A 139 11.84 -13.82 6.84
CA ASN A 139 11.56 -12.40 6.77
C ASN A 139 11.24 -11.78 8.14
N TYR A 140 10.57 -12.51 9.04
CA TYR A 140 10.26 -12.02 10.38
C TYR A 140 11.53 -11.92 11.27
N LEU A 141 12.50 -12.85 11.10
CA LEU A 141 13.78 -12.71 11.77
C LEU A 141 14.53 -11.48 11.27
N CYS A 142 14.55 -11.23 9.96
CA CYS A 142 15.18 -10.04 9.40
C CYS A 142 14.53 -8.75 9.92
N GLN A 143 13.20 -8.68 9.98
CA GLN A 143 12.48 -7.56 10.57
C GLN A 143 12.88 -7.35 12.03
N LYS A 144 12.86 -8.40 12.83
CA LYS A 144 13.22 -8.35 14.24
C LYS A 144 14.68 -7.95 14.45
N PHE A 145 15.58 -8.46 13.60
CA PHE A 145 17.01 -8.16 13.69
C PHE A 145 17.26 -6.66 13.48
N VAL A 146 16.68 -6.03 12.44
CA VAL A 146 16.90 -4.61 12.19
C VAL A 146 16.33 -3.70 13.28
N ASP A 147 15.35 -4.18 14.05
CA ASP A 147 14.77 -3.45 15.20
C ASP A 147 15.75 -3.36 16.39
N VAL A 148 16.54 -4.41 16.62
CA VAL A 148 17.34 -4.54 17.85
C VAL A 148 18.84 -4.38 17.62
N CYS A 149 19.30 -4.47 16.37
CA CYS A 149 20.72 -4.40 16.04
C CYS A 149 21.29 -2.99 16.16
N SER A 150 22.62 -2.88 16.27
CA SER A 150 23.31 -1.59 16.23
C SER A 150 23.22 -0.92 14.84
N ASP A 151 23.44 0.39 14.80
CA ASP A 151 23.49 1.15 13.53
C ASP A 151 24.55 0.58 12.58
N GLN A 152 25.69 0.15 13.10
CA GLN A 152 26.75 -0.46 12.31
C GLN A 152 26.30 -1.77 11.65
N HIS A 153 25.63 -2.65 12.39
CA HIS A 153 25.05 -3.88 11.85
C HIS A 153 24.00 -3.57 10.79
N ARG A 154 23.14 -2.58 11.04
CA ARG A 154 22.09 -2.17 10.12
C ARG A 154 22.66 -1.64 8.82
N TYR A 155 23.66 -0.78 8.89
CA TYR A 155 24.39 -0.28 7.72
C TYR A 155 25.00 -1.41 6.87
N ALA A 156 25.60 -2.41 7.53
CA ALA A 156 26.19 -3.56 6.83
C ALA A 156 25.12 -4.41 6.14
N ILE A 157 23.95 -4.63 6.79
CA ILE A 157 22.81 -5.34 6.18
C ILE A 157 22.29 -4.58 4.95
N ILE A 158 22.07 -3.25 5.06
CA ILE A 158 21.61 -2.42 3.95
C ILE A 158 22.58 -2.52 2.78
N SER A 159 23.89 -2.37 3.03
CA SER A 159 24.93 -2.47 1.98
C SER A 159 24.90 -3.84 1.28
N LYS A 160 24.61 -4.89 2.02
CA LYS A 160 24.52 -6.25 1.49
C LYS A 160 23.29 -6.49 0.63
N VAL A 161 22.15 -5.93 1.04
CA VAL A 161 20.86 -6.10 0.36
C VAL A 161 20.73 -5.19 -0.85
N GLN A 162 21.38 -4.03 -0.84
CA GLN A 162 21.26 -2.99 -1.86
C GLN A 162 21.31 -3.50 -3.30
N PRO A 163 22.24 -4.38 -3.73
CA PRO A 163 22.30 -4.85 -5.12
C PRO A 163 21.08 -5.66 -5.56
N SER A 164 20.37 -6.29 -4.61
CA SER A 164 19.20 -7.13 -4.85
C SER A 164 17.91 -6.52 -4.36
N LEU A 165 17.94 -5.27 -3.85
CA LEU A 165 16.82 -4.65 -3.13
C LEU A 165 15.55 -4.59 -3.97
N VAL A 166 15.64 -4.28 -5.25
CA VAL A 166 14.47 -4.24 -6.16
C VAL A 166 13.80 -5.60 -6.24
N ALA A 167 14.56 -6.68 -6.38
CA ALA A 167 14.01 -8.04 -6.40
C ALA A 167 13.34 -8.41 -5.06
N VAL A 168 13.93 -7.99 -3.95
CA VAL A 168 13.35 -8.17 -2.61
C VAL A 168 12.06 -7.37 -2.46
N CYS A 169 11.98 -6.14 -2.97
CA CYS A 169 10.76 -5.31 -2.95
C CYS A 169 9.59 -5.95 -3.73
N LEU A 170 9.88 -6.66 -4.81
CA LEU A 170 8.88 -7.32 -5.65
C LEU A 170 8.40 -8.66 -5.04
N ASN A 171 9.13 -9.22 -4.07
CA ASN A 171 8.76 -10.46 -3.40
C ASN A 171 7.70 -10.21 -2.32
N MET A 172 6.72 -11.11 -2.20
CA MET A 172 5.58 -10.98 -1.27
C MET A 172 5.96 -10.99 0.22
N HIS A 173 7.09 -11.59 0.58
CA HIS A 173 7.65 -11.60 1.93
C HIS A 173 8.69 -10.49 2.08
N GLY A 174 9.58 -10.34 1.08
CA GLY A 174 10.66 -9.36 1.06
C GLY A 174 10.17 -7.93 1.19
N THR A 175 9.06 -7.57 0.54
CA THR A 175 8.46 -6.24 0.62
C THR A 175 8.20 -5.81 2.07
N ARG A 176 7.85 -6.75 2.98
CA ARG A 176 7.59 -6.45 4.40
C ARG A 176 8.88 -6.16 5.16
N ALA A 177 9.93 -6.95 4.90
CA ALA A 177 11.23 -6.73 5.50
C ALA A 177 11.82 -5.37 5.07
N VAL A 178 11.69 -5.01 3.78
CA VAL A 178 12.13 -3.69 3.28
C VAL A 178 11.32 -2.55 3.91
N GLN A 179 10.00 -2.67 4.00
CA GLN A 179 9.16 -1.66 4.66
C GLN A 179 9.58 -1.47 6.12
N ARG A 180 9.92 -2.55 6.84
CA ARG A 180 10.42 -2.46 8.21
C ARG A 180 11.79 -1.80 8.29
N MET A 181 12.69 -2.10 7.35
CA MET A 181 13.97 -1.40 7.27
C MET A 181 13.78 0.11 7.11
N ILE A 182 12.90 0.56 6.20
CA ILE A 182 12.58 1.99 6.00
C ILE A 182 12.05 2.62 7.32
N GLU A 183 11.16 1.94 8.04
CA GLU A 183 10.64 2.43 9.34
C GLU A 183 11.76 2.66 10.36
N VAL A 184 12.71 1.75 10.43
CA VAL A 184 13.80 1.80 11.42
C VAL A 184 14.85 2.84 11.05
N VAL A 185 15.13 3.03 9.76
CA VAL A 185 16.18 3.96 9.31
C VAL A 185 15.69 5.39 9.05
N LYS A 186 14.41 5.67 9.15
CA LYS A 186 13.81 6.98 8.78
C LYS A 186 14.51 8.20 9.42
N ASP A 187 15.05 8.02 10.62
CA ASP A 187 15.75 9.07 11.37
C ASP A 187 17.29 9.07 11.14
N HIS A 188 17.78 8.24 10.17
CA HIS A 188 19.18 8.09 9.80
C HIS A 188 19.38 8.43 8.30
N PRO A 189 19.62 9.70 7.93
CA PRO A 189 19.60 10.17 6.53
C PRO A 189 20.51 9.37 5.58
N ASP A 190 21.72 9.03 6.02
CA ASP A 190 22.68 8.28 5.20
C ASP A 190 22.20 6.86 4.87
N GLN A 191 21.57 6.19 5.86
CA GLN A 191 21.00 4.85 5.69
C GLN A 191 19.74 4.92 4.81
N VAL A 192 18.92 5.98 4.97
CA VAL A 192 17.77 6.23 4.11
C VAL A 192 18.22 6.39 2.67
N GLU A 193 19.18 7.27 2.40
CA GLU A 193 19.67 7.51 1.03
C GLU A 193 20.19 6.22 0.38
N GLN A 194 20.97 5.43 1.14
CA GLN A 194 21.52 4.16 0.66
C GLN A 194 20.41 3.15 0.33
N LEU A 195 19.39 3.03 1.22
CA LEU A 195 18.30 2.07 1.08
C LEU A 195 17.29 2.48 0.00
N THR A 196 17.12 3.78 -0.27
CA THR A 196 16.05 4.30 -1.12
C THR A 196 16.60 4.91 -2.42
N ALA A 197 17.04 6.16 -2.41
CA ALA A 197 17.41 6.87 -3.63
C ALA A 197 18.49 6.14 -4.43
N ARG A 198 19.54 5.61 -3.78
CA ARG A 198 20.62 4.88 -4.47
C ARG A 198 20.20 3.52 -5.01
N ALA A 199 19.29 2.82 -4.32
CA ALA A 199 18.92 1.46 -4.67
C ALA A 199 17.66 1.35 -5.53
N LEU A 200 16.72 2.30 -5.41
CA LEU A 200 15.39 2.21 -6.00
C LEU A 200 15.11 3.22 -7.13
N SER A 201 15.95 4.27 -7.31
CA SER A 201 15.64 5.36 -8.27
C SER A 201 15.39 4.85 -9.69
N GLY A 202 16.17 3.90 -10.18
CA GLY A 202 15.98 3.31 -11.51
C GLY A 202 14.79 2.33 -11.63
N ALA A 203 14.12 2.02 -10.54
CA ALA A 203 13.06 1.00 -10.49
C ALA A 203 11.70 1.54 -10.02
N VAL A 204 11.56 2.85 -9.80
CA VAL A 204 10.33 3.46 -9.26
C VAL A 204 9.10 3.09 -10.07
N VAL A 205 9.16 3.18 -11.39
CA VAL A 205 8.03 2.86 -12.28
C VAL A 205 7.62 1.39 -12.16
N SER A 206 8.59 0.47 -12.19
CA SER A 206 8.31 -0.96 -12.06
C SER A 206 7.74 -1.30 -10.68
N LEU A 207 8.31 -0.71 -9.61
CA LEU A 207 7.81 -0.88 -8.25
C LEU A 207 6.40 -0.29 -8.07
N ALA A 208 6.14 0.89 -8.61
CA ALA A 208 4.82 1.54 -8.53
C ALA A 208 3.71 0.72 -9.22
N LYS A 209 4.06 -0.04 -10.25
CA LYS A 209 3.14 -0.90 -11.00
C LYS A 209 3.02 -2.32 -10.42
N ASP A 210 3.88 -2.72 -9.51
CA ASP A 210 3.84 -4.04 -8.87
C ASP A 210 2.99 -4.05 -7.60
N LEU A 211 2.35 -5.18 -7.32
CA LEU A 211 1.50 -5.37 -6.13
C LEU A 211 2.30 -5.15 -4.83
N ASN A 212 3.48 -5.76 -4.72
CA ASN A 212 4.32 -5.72 -3.53
C ASN A 212 5.20 -4.46 -3.52
N GLY A 213 5.80 -4.13 -4.66
CA GLY A 213 6.66 -2.97 -4.85
C GLY A 213 5.96 -1.65 -4.55
N SER A 214 4.67 -1.52 -4.93
CA SER A 214 3.89 -0.32 -4.66
C SER A 214 3.77 0.01 -3.17
N HIS A 215 3.74 -1.02 -2.30
CA HIS A 215 3.74 -0.82 -0.85
C HIS A 215 5.05 -0.22 -0.33
N VAL A 216 6.20 -0.56 -0.95
CA VAL A 216 7.49 0.04 -0.58
C VAL A 216 7.51 1.52 -0.96
N ILE A 217 7.09 1.88 -2.18
CA ILE A 217 6.99 3.27 -2.61
C ILE A 217 6.05 4.06 -1.69
N GLN A 218 4.86 3.52 -1.39
CA GLN A 218 3.93 4.16 -0.46
C GLN A 218 4.50 4.31 0.97
N LYS A 219 5.32 3.36 1.42
CA LYS A 219 5.98 3.44 2.72
C LYS A 219 7.01 4.58 2.75
N CYS A 220 7.81 4.74 1.68
CA CYS A 220 8.71 5.89 1.56
C CYS A 220 7.95 7.21 1.62
N LEU A 221 6.91 7.38 0.80
CA LEU A 221 6.07 8.59 0.77
C LEU A 221 5.43 8.93 2.11
N HIS A 222 5.13 7.91 2.93
CA HIS A 222 4.47 8.11 4.23
C HIS A 222 5.45 8.47 5.36
N LEU A 223 6.67 7.95 5.32
CA LEU A 223 7.60 8.05 6.45
C LEU A 223 8.78 9.00 6.25
N LEU A 224 9.20 9.18 5.00
CA LEU A 224 10.40 9.92 4.67
C LEU A 224 10.06 11.40 4.41
N GLU A 225 11.05 12.26 4.63
CA GLU A 225 10.92 13.68 4.33
C GLU A 225 10.75 13.93 2.83
N ALA A 226 10.13 15.06 2.47
CA ALA A 226 9.83 15.40 1.08
C ALA A 226 11.07 15.31 0.16
N ARG A 227 12.22 15.83 0.60
CA ARG A 227 13.47 15.78 -0.19
C ARG A 227 13.99 14.35 -0.43
N GLN A 228 13.81 13.47 0.54
CA GLN A 228 14.20 12.07 0.43
C GLN A 228 13.34 11.30 -0.57
N ASN A 229 12.16 11.84 -0.91
CA ASN A 229 11.22 11.28 -1.88
C ASN A 229 11.33 11.92 -3.29
N ASP A 230 12.23 12.88 -3.52
CA ASP A 230 12.36 13.59 -4.81
C ASP A 230 12.57 12.61 -5.99
N PHE A 231 13.31 11.53 -5.79
CA PHE A 231 13.52 10.50 -6.81
C PHE A 231 12.20 9.80 -7.22
N ILE A 232 11.24 9.66 -6.28
CA ILE A 232 9.91 9.09 -6.55
C ILE A 232 9.10 10.10 -7.36
N PHE A 233 9.03 11.36 -6.90
CA PHE A 233 8.24 12.39 -7.58
C PHE A 233 8.72 12.62 -9.01
N ASN A 234 10.02 12.75 -9.23
CA ASN A 234 10.60 12.96 -10.56
C ASN A 234 10.26 11.78 -11.49
N SER A 235 10.48 10.54 -11.04
CA SER A 235 10.20 9.36 -11.85
C SER A 235 8.71 9.21 -12.19
N ILE A 236 7.81 9.53 -11.24
CA ILE A 236 6.36 9.47 -11.45
C ILE A 236 5.89 10.57 -12.40
N ILE A 237 6.42 11.78 -12.29
CA ILE A 237 6.09 12.89 -13.20
C ILE A 237 6.50 12.55 -14.63
N GLU A 238 7.72 12.08 -14.83
CA GLU A 238 8.25 11.70 -16.15
C GLU A 238 7.46 10.56 -16.81
N ASN A 239 6.88 9.66 -16.00
CA ASN A 239 6.17 8.47 -16.47
C ASN A 239 4.66 8.49 -16.10
N CYS A 240 4.07 9.68 -16.01
CA CYS A 240 2.73 9.89 -15.44
C CYS A 240 1.65 9.05 -16.14
N VAL A 241 1.64 8.97 -17.46
CA VAL A 241 0.66 8.17 -18.21
C VAL A 241 0.87 6.67 -17.94
N GLU A 242 2.10 6.18 -18.05
CA GLU A 242 2.41 4.76 -17.85
C GLU A 242 2.02 4.26 -16.45
N VAL A 243 2.32 5.08 -15.45
CA VAL A 243 1.98 4.74 -14.05
C VAL A 243 0.50 4.97 -13.78
N GLY A 244 -0.07 6.07 -14.28
CA GLY A 244 -1.47 6.46 -14.05
C GLY A 244 -2.48 5.49 -14.64
N THR A 245 -2.16 4.86 -15.77
CA THR A 245 -3.02 3.86 -16.44
C THR A 245 -2.81 2.43 -15.90
N HIS A 246 -2.04 2.26 -14.82
CA HIS A 246 -1.83 0.98 -14.19
C HIS A 246 -2.64 0.83 -12.90
N ARG A 247 -3.21 -0.38 -12.64
CA ARG A 247 -4.10 -0.66 -11.49
C ARG A 247 -3.50 -0.32 -10.10
N HIS A 248 -2.20 -0.48 -9.93
CA HIS A 248 -1.50 -0.11 -8.69
C HIS A 248 -0.90 1.28 -8.78
N GLY A 249 -0.40 1.64 -9.96
CA GLY A 249 0.24 2.92 -10.20
C GLY A 249 -0.67 4.13 -9.98
N CYS A 250 -1.95 4.07 -10.37
CA CYS A 250 -2.91 5.15 -10.12
C CYS A 250 -3.04 5.46 -8.62
N CYS A 251 -3.00 4.44 -7.76
CA CYS A 251 -3.00 4.62 -6.31
C CYS A 251 -1.69 5.26 -5.82
N VAL A 252 -0.55 4.90 -6.42
CA VAL A 252 0.75 5.51 -6.07
C VAL A 252 0.76 6.99 -6.43
N ILE A 253 0.24 7.40 -7.61
CA ILE A 253 0.11 8.81 -7.98
C ILE A 253 -0.73 9.59 -6.96
N GLN A 254 -1.87 9.04 -6.53
CA GLN A 254 -2.69 9.68 -5.49
C GLN A 254 -1.92 9.86 -4.18
N ARG A 255 -1.11 8.87 -3.77
CA ARG A 255 -0.24 8.98 -2.60
C ARG A 255 0.88 10.01 -2.79
N CYS A 256 1.42 10.14 -4.00
CA CYS A 256 2.37 11.22 -4.31
C CYS A 256 1.71 12.60 -4.14
N LEU A 257 0.48 12.79 -4.60
CA LEU A 257 -0.27 14.04 -4.43
C LEU A 257 -0.55 14.36 -2.96
N ASP A 258 -0.79 13.34 -2.11
CA ASP A 258 -0.98 13.51 -0.67
C ASP A 258 0.31 13.91 0.05
N ALA A 259 1.43 13.27 -0.30
CA ALA A 259 2.70 13.37 0.43
C ALA A 259 3.62 14.51 -0.07
N ALA A 260 3.39 14.99 -1.30
CA ALA A 260 4.28 15.98 -1.91
C ALA A 260 4.19 17.35 -1.23
N SER A 261 5.34 17.99 -1.04
CA SER A 261 5.43 19.42 -0.76
C SER A 261 4.94 20.24 -1.98
N GLN A 262 4.79 21.56 -1.79
CA GLN A 262 4.11 22.41 -2.78
C GLN A 262 4.71 22.32 -4.18
N GLU A 263 6.03 22.33 -4.32
CA GLU A 263 6.68 22.34 -5.63
C GLU A 263 6.49 21.01 -6.40
N PRO A 264 6.88 19.82 -5.86
CA PRO A 264 6.60 18.55 -6.54
C PRO A 264 5.11 18.32 -6.80
N LYS A 265 4.25 18.74 -5.89
CA LYS A 265 2.79 18.65 -6.05
C LYS A 265 2.31 19.43 -7.27
N THR A 266 2.75 20.69 -7.39
CA THR A 266 2.38 21.54 -8.52
C THR A 266 2.86 20.93 -9.84
N ARG A 267 4.09 20.44 -9.90
CA ARG A 267 4.64 19.77 -11.10
C ARG A 267 3.83 18.54 -11.48
N LEU A 268 3.49 17.70 -10.50
CA LEU A 268 2.71 16.48 -10.74
C LEU A 268 1.29 16.80 -11.20
N VAL A 269 0.62 17.77 -10.57
CA VAL A 269 -0.72 18.19 -11.00
C VAL A 269 -0.68 18.75 -12.41
N ASN A 270 0.27 19.64 -12.74
CA ASN A 270 0.42 20.19 -14.07
C ASN A 270 0.63 19.09 -15.13
N GLU A 271 1.42 18.07 -14.81
CA GLU A 271 1.62 16.94 -15.70
C GLU A 271 0.33 16.12 -15.88
N ILE A 272 -0.40 15.84 -14.80
CA ILE A 272 -1.70 15.14 -14.88
C ILE A 272 -2.68 15.93 -15.74
N VAL A 273 -2.78 17.25 -15.54
CA VAL A 273 -3.61 18.14 -16.36
C VAL A 273 -3.19 18.08 -17.84
N ARG A 274 -1.88 18.17 -18.12
CA ARG A 274 -1.35 18.12 -19.49
C ARG A 274 -1.71 16.83 -20.23
N VAL A 275 -1.74 15.69 -19.52
CA VAL A 275 -2.04 14.38 -20.12
C VAL A 275 -3.47 13.90 -19.85
N ALA A 276 -4.35 14.76 -19.35
CA ALA A 276 -5.68 14.43 -18.86
C ALA A 276 -6.50 13.60 -19.88
N LEU A 277 -6.51 14.00 -21.16
CA LEU A 277 -7.25 13.27 -22.20
C LEU A 277 -6.82 11.81 -22.37
N LYS A 278 -5.56 11.48 -22.10
CA LYS A 278 -5.08 10.08 -22.12
C LYS A 278 -5.56 9.31 -20.90
N LEU A 279 -5.61 9.98 -19.75
CA LEU A 279 -5.98 9.36 -18.48
C LEU A 279 -7.49 9.16 -18.33
N VAL A 280 -8.31 10.10 -18.78
CA VAL A 280 -9.78 10.04 -18.56
C VAL A 280 -10.45 8.86 -19.24
N VAL A 281 -9.92 8.38 -20.37
CA VAL A 281 -10.48 7.25 -21.12
C VAL A 281 -10.02 5.89 -20.61
N ASP A 282 -9.06 5.86 -19.68
CA ASP A 282 -8.46 4.65 -19.14
C ASP A 282 -9.18 4.16 -17.86
N PRO A 283 -9.34 2.84 -17.67
CA PRO A 283 -10.05 2.27 -16.50
C PRO A 283 -9.45 2.65 -15.14
N PHE A 284 -8.19 3.02 -15.08
CA PHE A 284 -7.48 3.42 -13.85
C PHE A 284 -7.10 4.90 -13.87
N GLY A 285 -6.69 5.42 -15.03
CA GLY A 285 -6.27 6.81 -15.20
C GLY A 285 -7.37 7.81 -14.88
N ASN A 286 -8.64 7.48 -15.14
CA ASN A 286 -9.77 8.35 -14.81
C ASN A 286 -9.83 8.70 -13.32
N TYR A 287 -9.44 7.79 -12.42
CA TYR A 287 -9.40 8.05 -10.97
C TYR A 287 -8.32 9.07 -10.60
N VAL A 288 -7.21 9.12 -11.35
CA VAL A 288 -6.15 10.12 -11.12
C VAL A 288 -6.66 11.51 -11.42
N VAL A 289 -7.38 11.67 -12.54
CA VAL A 289 -7.96 12.98 -12.93
C VAL A 289 -9.07 13.39 -11.97
N GLN A 290 -9.97 12.47 -11.60
CA GLN A 290 -10.99 12.74 -10.58
C GLN A 290 -10.39 13.19 -9.25
N TYR A 291 -9.26 12.59 -8.84
CA TYR A 291 -8.56 12.97 -7.62
C TYR A 291 -8.04 14.42 -7.67
N VAL A 292 -7.49 14.85 -8.82
CA VAL A 292 -7.07 16.26 -9.02
C VAL A 292 -8.26 17.20 -8.96
N ILE A 293 -9.40 16.83 -9.54
CA ILE A 293 -10.63 17.62 -9.46
C ILE A 293 -11.12 17.75 -8.00
N GLU A 294 -11.06 16.66 -7.22
CA GLU A 294 -11.42 16.63 -5.80
C GLU A 294 -10.53 17.51 -4.90
N MET A 295 -9.32 17.86 -5.35
CA MET A 295 -8.48 18.84 -4.66
C MET A 295 -9.06 20.28 -4.70
N ASN A 296 -10.11 20.50 -5.50
CA ASN A 296 -10.93 21.71 -5.58
C ASN A 296 -10.14 23.00 -5.91
N ASN A 297 -9.13 22.89 -6.78
CA ASN A 297 -8.44 24.04 -7.34
C ASN A 297 -9.14 24.47 -8.63
N SER A 298 -9.73 25.67 -8.63
CA SER A 298 -10.54 26.17 -9.77
C SER A 298 -9.76 26.26 -11.08
N GLU A 299 -8.49 26.65 -11.04
CA GLU A 299 -7.64 26.75 -12.23
C GLU A 299 -7.42 25.39 -12.88
N HIS A 300 -7.06 24.38 -12.11
CA HIS A 300 -6.85 23.03 -12.63
C HIS A 300 -8.16 22.42 -13.16
N ILE A 301 -9.28 22.66 -12.48
CA ILE A 301 -10.61 22.21 -12.94
C ILE A 301 -10.94 22.86 -14.28
N SER A 302 -10.75 24.18 -14.41
CA SER A 302 -11.01 24.89 -15.67
C SER A 302 -10.12 24.41 -16.82
N GLN A 303 -8.84 24.13 -16.56
CA GLN A 303 -7.92 23.58 -17.57
C GLN A 303 -8.35 22.17 -18.01
N ILE A 304 -8.74 21.30 -17.09
CA ILE A 304 -9.27 19.97 -17.41
C ILE A 304 -10.56 20.12 -18.21
N CYS A 305 -11.50 20.94 -17.75
CA CYS A 305 -12.77 21.21 -18.41
C CYS A 305 -12.57 21.66 -19.88
N ALA A 306 -11.68 22.62 -20.13
CA ALA A 306 -11.37 23.10 -21.46
C ALA A 306 -10.88 21.98 -22.40
N GLN A 307 -10.06 21.05 -21.91
CA GLN A 307 -9.60 19.90 -22.69
C GLN A 307 -10.74 18.91 -23.00
N LEU A 308 -11.62 18.65 -22.01
CA LEU A 308 -12.74 17.72 -22.19
C LEU A 308 -13.78 18.26 -23.18
N THR A 309 -13.99 19.56 -23.20
CA THR A 309 -15.00 20.22 -24.01
C THR A 309 -14.87 19.94 -25.51
N ALA A 310 -13.65 19.89 -26.04
CA ALA A 310 -13.37 19.61 -27.45
C ALA A 310 -13.84 18.20 -27.92
N ASN A 311 -13.99 17.25 -26.98
CA ASN A 311 -14.37 15.87 -27.27
C ASN A 311 -15.56 15.39 -26.43
N LEU A 312 -16.38 16.33 -25.94
CA LEU A 312 -17.33 16.10 -24.86
C LEU A 312 -18.32 14.97 -25.14
N ILE A 313 -18.93 14.91 -26.33
CA ILE A 313 -19.91 13.88 -26.67
C ILE A 313 -19.27 12.48 -26.61
N SER A 314 -18.11 12.32 -27.24
CA SER A 314 -17.38 11.05 -27.21
C SER A 314 -17.04 10.64 -25.78
N LEU A 315 -16.59 11.59 -24.95
CA LEU A 315 -16.23 11.35 -23.56
C LEU A 315 -17.45 11.02 -22.67
N CYS A 316 -18.60 11.64 -22.92
CA CYS A 316 -19.85 11.32 -22.22
C CYS A 316 -20.36 9.90 -22.53
N CYS A 317 -20.14 9.42 -23.75
CA CYS A 317 -20.57 8.08 -24.16
C CYS A 317 -19.60 6.95 -23.78
N GLN A 318 -18.41 7.29 -23.28
CA GLN A 318 -17.38 6.32 -22.92
C GLN A 318 -17.43 6.04 -21.40
N LYS A 319 -17.35 4.77 -21.02
CA LYS A 319 -17.59 4.25 -19.65
C LYS A 319 -16.78 4.96 -18.56
N PHE A 320 -15.53 5.29 -18.81
CA PHE A 320 -14.62 5.81 -17.79
C PHE A 320 -14.58 7.34 -17.77
N SER A 321 -14.53 7.95 -18.95
CA SER A 321 -14.48 9.40 -19.05
C SER A 321 -15.80 10.07 -18.66
N SER A 322 -16.95 9.41 -18.81
CA SER A 322 -18.24 9.93 -18.32
C SER A 322 -18.21 10.23 -16.82
N ASN A 323 -17.51 9.42 -16.01
CA ASN A 323 -17.34 9.68 -14.57
C ASN A 323 -16.54 10.97 -14.30
N VAL A 324 -15.57 11.28 -15.16
CA VAL A 324 -14.78 12.51 -15.03
C VAL A 324 -15.61 13.72 -15.43
N VAL A 325 -16.41 13.62 -16.51
CA VAL A 325 -17.34 14.69 -16.92
C VAL A 325 -18.36 14.96 -15.83
N GLU A 326 -18.95 13.92 -15.23
CA GLU A 326 -19.85 14.04 -14.09
C GLU A 326 -19.16 14.75 -12.92
N LYS A 327 -17.93 14.38 -12.59
CA LYS A 327 -17.17 15.01 -11.52
C LYS A 327 -16.89 16.49 -11.77
N VAL A 328 -16.59 16.90 -13.02
CA VAL A 328 -16.44 18.32 -13.38
C VAL A 328 -17.76 19.07 -13.21
N LEU A 329 -18.88 18.47 -13.59
CA LEU A 329 -20.20 19.09 -13.42
C LEU A 329 -20.61 19.23 -11.95
N GLU A 330 -20.17 18.31 -11.09
CA GLU A 330 -20.43 18.39 -9.63
C GLU A 330 -19.59 19.47 -8.94
N THR A 331 -18.30 19.55 -9.27
CA THR A 331 -17.32 20.36 -8.53
C THR A 331 -16.91 21.65 -9.22
N GLY A 332 -17.06 21.74 -10.55
CA GLY A 332 -16.70 22.93 -11.35
C GLY A 332 -17.50 24.18 -10.95
N ASN A 333 -16.93 25.35 -11.17
CA ASN A 333 -17.61 26.61 -10.99
C ASN A 333 -18.74 26.83 -12.06
N VAL A 334 -19.51 27.88 -11.92
CA VAL A 334 -20.63 28.17 -12.85
C VAL A 334 -20.14 28.29 -14.31
N ALA A 335 -18.97 28.88 -14.53
CA ALA A 335 -18.42 29.05 -15.88
C ALA A 335 -18.03 27.71 -16.50
N ASP A 336 -17.35 26.83 -15.73
CA ASP A 336 -16.96 25.49 -16.17
C ASP A 336 -18.17 24.63 -16.52
N ARG A 337 -19.20 24.66 -15.66
CA ARG A 337 -20.48 23.97 -15.91
C ARG A 337 -21.18 24.50 -17.14
N SER A 338 -21.28 25.83 -17.29
CA SER A 338 -21.89 26.45 -18.43
C SER A 338 -21.15 26.11 -19.71
N MET A 339 -19.82 26.14 -19.71
CA MET A 339 -19.00 25.78 -20.87
C MET A 339 -19.25 24.33 -21.28
N THR A 340 -19.26 23.40 -20.33
CA THR A 340 -19.54 21.99 -20.59
C THR A 340 -20.95 21.78 -21.15
N ILE A 341 -21.97 22.40 -20.55
CA ILE A 341 -23.36 22.29 -20.98
C ILE A 341 -23.58 22.94 -22.36
N THR A 342 -23.05 24.14 -22.58
CA THR A 342 -23.16 24.85 -23.86
C THR A 342 -22.50 24.07 -24.99
N SER A 343 -21.34 23.49 -24.76
CA SER A 343 -20.65 22.65 -25.75
C SER A 343 -21.47 21.41 -26.12
N TYR A 344 -22.15 20.79 -25.15
CA TYR A 344 -23.08 19.70 -25.44
C TYR A 344 -24.22 20.11 -26.37
N TYR A 345 -24.81 21.29 -26.16
CA TYR A 345 -25.88 21.79 -27.01
C TYR A 345 -25.39 22.23 -28.40
N LEU A 346 -24.24 22.91 -28.49
CA LEU A 346 -23.71 23.40 -29.79
C LEU A 346 -23.27 22.28 -30.75
N ILE A 347 -22.98 21.09 -30.22
CA ILE A 347 -22.55 19.95 -31.06
C ILE A 347 -23.76 19.11 -31.50
N ASN A 348 -24.91 19.23 -30.82
CA ASN A 348 -26.16 18.50 -31.16
C ASN A 348 -27.15 19.27 -32.01
N PHE A 349 -26.83 20.50 -32.38
CA PHE A 349 -27.55 21.33 -33.32
C PHE A 349 -26.63 21.77 -34.47
#